data_5e96e50eb47d0212ec574e4b40fc8479
#
_entry.id   5e96e50eb47d0212ec574e4b40fc8479
#
_cell.length_a   1.000
_cell.length_b   1.000
_cell.length_c   1.000
_cell.angle_alpha   90.00
_cell.angle_beta   90.00
_cell.angle_gamma   90.00
#
_symmetry.space_group_name_H-M   'P 1'
#
loop_
_entity.id
_entity.type
_entity.pdbx_description
1 polymer ?
#
loop_
_entity_poly.entity_id
_entity_poly.type
_entity_poly.pdbx_seq_one_letter_code
_entity_poly.pdbx_strand_id
1 'polypeptide(L)'
;MRSVRARAALGATVVVALALVAAGLAALLVLRANLTDQAGLQAEVAAREAAGQLALDVPYDKLKTGDEEDHPVQVTDEDGRVVAVSKDLEAISGTGTDRVTPQPSPASPGKGDDDGDREGDDDDDGAGADPGRGEVSTDDPDFGNGTATVDGESADYRFASVEATNSAGLTLTVHAGAPLAAEQRAVASVRAAMLAALPVVLLVVAGVTWLVTRRALRPVEDIRREMAAITASEDLSRRVPESASRDEVARLARTTNETLTALEASVDRQRRFVADASHELRSPIASLRTQLEVGAAHPELLDVPGAVADTVRLQVLAADLLLLARLDAGERPGSARLDLGALVRAEVSQRTGDRIAVAVSVPEPGGPEVTGSRGQLARVIGNLLDNAERHAVSSVAVAVRGIRGGAVLVVTDDGAGVPEAERERVFERFVRLDDARARDDGGAGLGLAIARDVAVRHGGRLTVAGAGERGARFELWLPGPR
;
A
#
# COMPACT_ATOMS: atom_id res chain seq x y z
N MET A 1 -15.69 -1.33 -17.19
CA MET A 1 -14.56 -1.35 -16.20
C MET A 1 -15.02 -0.64 -14.93
N ARG A 2 -15.12 -1.35 -13.82
CA ARG A 2 -15.54 -0.75 -12.54
C ARG A 2 -14.37 0.09 -12.00
N SER A 3 -14.54 1.40 -11.91
CA SER A 3 -13.50 2.31 -11.40
C SER A 3 -13.17 1.98 -9.92
N VAL A 4 -11.92 2.19 -9.52
CA VAL A 4 -11.48 2.02 -8.12
C VAL A 4 -12.38 2.80 -7.16
N ARG A 5 -12.85 3.98 -7.59
CA ARG A 5 -13.80 4.86 -6.87
C ARG A 5 -15.13 4.14 -6.55
N ALA A 6 -15.71 3.46 -7.54
CA ALA A 6 -16.96 2.73 -7.37
C ALA A 6 -16.79 1.51 -6.45
N ARG A 7 -15.66 0.82 -6.52
CA ARG A 7 -15.38 -0.31 -5.62
C ARG A 7 -15.18 0.13 -4.18
N ALA A 8 -14.44 1.21 -3.95
CA ALA A 8 -14.22 1.75 -2.62
C ALA A 8 -15.54 2.24 -1.98
N ALA A 9 -16.35 3.00 -2.73
CA ALA A 9 -17.65 3.46 -2.25
C ALA A 9 -18.61 2.29 -1.96
N LEU A 10 -18.68 1.31 -2.86
CA LEU A 10 -19.52 0.13 -2.66
C LEU A 10 -19.07 -0.69 -1.46
N GLY A 11 -17.76 -0.94 -1.31
CA GLY A 11 -17.20 -1.68 -0.18
C GLY A 11 -17.49 -1.00 1.16
N ALA A 12 -17.23 0.31 1.26
CA ALA A 12 -17.53 1.07 2.46
C ALA A 12 -19.01 1.06 2.80
N THR A 13 -19.89 1.24 1.79
CA THR A 13 -21.34 1.23 1.98
C THR A 13 -21.83 -0.13 2.46
N VAL A 14 -21.34 -1.25 1.90
CA VAL A 14 -21.70 -2.60 2.34
C VAL A 14 -21.27 -2.86 3.79
N VAL A 15 -20.06 -2.50 4.16
CA VAL A 15 -19.56 -2.68 5.55
C VAL A 15 -20.43 -1.89 6.54
N VAL A 16 -20.72 -0.62 6.22
CA VAL A 16 -21.57 0.22 7.07
C VAL A 16 -23.00 -0.33 7.13
N ALA A 17 -23.54 -0.82 6.01
CA ALA A 17 -24.89 -1.43 5.98
C ALA A 17 -24.95 -2.65 6.90
N LEU A 18 -23.99 -3.56 6.81
CA LEU A 18 -23.94 -4.75 7.67
C LEU A 18 -23.81 -4.37 9.16
N ALA A 19 -22.96 -3.40 9.47
CA ALA A 19 -22.79 -2.93 10.86
C ALA A 19 -24.07 -2.30 11.41
N LEU A 20 -24.74 -1.45 10.62
CA LEU A 20 -25.99 -0.82 11.05
C LEU A 20 -27.14 -1.83 11.21
N VAL A 21 -27.24 -2.81 10.31
CA VAL A 21 -28.25 -3.88 10.41
C VAL A 21 -28.00 -4.73 11.65
N ALA A 22 -26.75 -5.12 11.91
CA ALA A 22 -26.39 -5.91 13.09
C ALA A 22 -26.66 -5.14 14.39
N ALA A 23 -26.25 -3.86 14.47
CA ALA A 23 -26.51 -3.02 15.64
C ALA A 23 -28.01 -2.77 15.86
N GLY A 24 -28.76 -2.55 14.77
CA GLY A 24 -30.20 -2.38 14.83
C GLY A 24 -30.94 -3.63 15.30
N LEU A 25 -30.55 -4.79 14.79
CA LEU A 25 -31.12 -6.07 15.23
C LEU A 25 -30.85 -6.31 16.72
N ALA A 26 -29.61 -6.07 17.17
CA ALA A 26 -29.25 -6.19 18.57
C ALA A 26 -30.06 -5.24 19.46
N ALA A 27 -30.23 -3.98 19.04
CA ALA A 27 -31.03 -3.01 19.78
C ALA A 27 -32.50 -3.42 19.88
N LEU A 28 -33.10 -3.95 18.80
CA LEU A 28 -34.48 -4.46 18.80
C LEU A 28 -34.64 -5.68 19.70
N LEU A 29 -33.67 -6.60 19.73
CA LEU A 29 -33.69 -7.78 20.60
C LEU A 29 -33.63 -7.37 22.09
N VAL A 30 -32.72 -6.46 22.44
CA VAL A 30 -32.60 -5.95 23.81
C VAL A 30 -33.84 -5.20 24.23
N LEU A 31 -34.38 -4.33 23.35
CA LEU A 31 -35.62 -3.60 23.63
C LEU A 31 -36.80 -4.56 23.88
N ARG A 32 -36.94 -5.57 23.01
CA ARG A 32 -37.97 -6.58 23.17
C ARG A 32 -37.82 -7.35 24.48
N ALA A 33 -36.65 -7.84 24.81
CA ALA A 33 -36.40 -8.55 26.05
C ALA A 33 -36.79 -7.71 27.28
N ASN A 34 -36.27 -6.46 27.36
CA ASN A 34 -36.58 -5.57 28.47
C ASN A 34 -38.08 -5.27 28.63
N LEU A 35 -38.82 -5.09 27.51
CA LEU A 35 -40.25 -4.82 27.58
C LEU A 35 -41.06 -6.08 27.97
N THR A 36 -40.64 -7.25 27.50
CA THR A 36 -41.24 -8.54 27.90
C THR A 36 -41.03 -8.81 29.39
N ASP A 37 -39.81 -8.53 29.90
CA ASP A 37 -39.51 -8.68 31.35
C ASP A 37 -40.35 -7.69 32.18
N GLN A 38 -40.54 -6.45 31.69
CA GLN A 38 -41.41 -5.49 32.37
C GLN A 38 -42.86 -5.93 32.40
N ALA A 39 -43.37 -6.49 31.30
CA ALA A 39 -44.70 -7.07 31.27
C ALA A 39 -44.83 -8.28 32.23
N GLY A 40 -43.78 -9.11 32.29
CA GLY A 40 -43.71 -10.21 33.29
C GLY A 40 -43.86 -9.72 34.72
N LEU A 41 -43.09 -8.67 35.10
CA LEU A 41 -43.22 -8.09 36.46
C LEU A 41 -44.61 -7.52 36.76
N GLN A 42 -45.27 -6.91 35.74
CA GLN A 42 -46.63 -6.42 35.91
C GLN A 42 -47.62 -7.59 36.10
N ALA A 43 -47.48 -8.65 35.33
CA ALA A 43 -48.29 -9.87 35.45
C ALA A 43 -48.08 -10.54 36.84
N GLU A 44 -46.84 -10.61 37.31
CA GLU A 44 -46.51 -11.15 38.66
C GLU A 44 -47.19 -10.36 39.77
N VAL A 45 -47.11 -9.02 39.70
CA VAL A 45 -47.74 -8.16 40.71
C VAL A 45 -49.25 -8.41 40.74
N ALA A 46 -49.90 -8.49 39.56
CA ALA A 46 -51.32 -8.77 39.50
C ALA A 46 -51.69 -10.19 39.98
N ALA A 47 -50.84 -11.19 39.66
CA ALA A 47 -51.06 -12.56 40.10
C ALA A 47 -50.90 -12.68 41.64
N ARG A 48 -49.86 -12.09 42.24
CA ARG A 48 -49.63 -12.09 43.67
C ARG A 48 -50.70 -11.31 44.45
N GLU A 49 -51.20 -10.21 43.90
CA GLU A 49 -52.32 -9.48 44.48
C GLU A 49 -53.61 -10.30 44.51
N ALA A 50 -53.94 -10.96 43.42
CA ALA A 50 -55.14 -11.86 43.37
C ALA A 50 -54.96 -13.10 44.26
N ALA A 51 -53.77 -13.70 44.23
CA ALA A 51 -53.38 -14.83 45.12
C ALA A 51 -53.50 -14.48 46.60
N GLY A 52 -53.04 -13.27 47.01
CA GLY A 52 -53.15 -12.78 48.37
C GLY A 52 -54.59 -12.61 48.84
N GLN A 53 -55.48 -12.15 47.96
CA GLN A 53 -56.93 -12.05 48.26
C GLN A 53 -57.56 -13.44 48.43
N LEU A 54 -57.18 -14.43 47.65
CA LEU A 54 -57.64 -15.80 47.72
C LEU A 54 -57.14 -16.50 48.99
N ALA A 55 -55.90 -16.28 49.38
CA ALA A 55 -55.36 -16.81 50.67
C ALA A 55 -56.12 -16.28 51.85
N LEU A 56 -56.70 -15.07 51.79
CA LEU A 56 -57.53 -14.44 52.84
C LEU A 56 -59.03 -14.78 52.71
N ASP A 57 -59.38 -15.78 51.93
CA ASP A 57 -60.76 -16.23 51.69
C ASP A 57 -61.71 -15.17 51.13
N VAL A 58 -61.17 -14.23 50.33
CA VAL A 58 -62.03 -13.29 49.59
C VAL A 58 -62.84 -14.07 48.57
N PRO A 59 -64.21 -13.94 48.56
CA PRO A 59 -65.03 -14.64 47.56
C PRO A 59 -64.62 -14.29 46.12
N TYR A 60 -64.66 -15.29 45.25
CA TYR A 60 -64.24 -15.15 43.82
C TYR A 60 -64.93 -14.00 43.09
N ASP A 61 -66.21 -13.71 43.42
CA ASP A 61 -67.01 -12.62 42.87
C ASP A 61 -66.63 -11.22 43.39
N LYS A 62 -65.72 -11.16 44.39
CA LYS A 62 -65.24 -9.91 45.02
C LYS A 62 -63.75 -9.71 44.88
N LEU A 63 -63.04 -10.54 44.14
CA LEU A 63 -61.63 -10.38 43.88
C LEU A 63 -61.40 -9.02 43.16
N LYS A 64 -60.58 -8.18 43.72
CA LYS A 64 -60.13 -6.96 43.08
C LYS A 64 -58.84 -7.26 42.33
N THR A 65 -58.90 -7.28 41.07
CA THR A 65 -57.78 -7.58 40.17
C THR A 65 -57.26 -6.31 39.47
N GLY A 66 -57.01 -5.24 40.24
CA GLY A 66 -56.51 -3.98 39.69
C GLY A 66 -57.53 -3.35 38.70
N ASP A 67 -57.02 -2.73 37.63
CA ASP A 67 -57.84 -2.35 36.44
C ASP A 67 -58.17 -3.64 35.72
N GLU A 68 -59.43 -4.15 35.88
CA GLU A 68 -59.91 -5.44 35.37
C GLU A 68 -59.78 -5.58 33.85
N GLU A 69 -59.76 -4.44 33.14
CA GLU A 69 -59.59 -4.39 31.68
C GLU A 69 -58.17 -4.67 31.20
N ASP A 70 -57.14 -4.36 32.05
CA ASP A 70 -55.74 -4.49 31.62
C ASP A 70 -55.08 -5.82 32.02
N HIS A 71 -55.66 -6.54 33.04
CA HIS A 71 -55.05 -7.75 33.60
C HIS A 71 -56.05 -8.92 33.69
N PRO A 72 -56.21 -9.72 32.61
CA PRO A 72 -57.07 -10.90 32.63
C PRO A 72 -56.50 -11.89 33.70
N VAL A 73 -57.40 -12.36 34.57
CA VAL A 73 -57.06 -13.32 35.61
C VAL A 73 -57.87 -14.59 35.44
N GLN A 74 -57.21 -15.75 35.58
CA GLN A 74 -57.84 -17.05 35.61
C GLN A 74 -57.29 -17.78 36.89
N VAL A 75 -58.17 -18.42 37.63
CA VAL A 75 -57.81 -19.21 38.80
C VAL A 75 -58.17 -20.67 38.55
N THR A 76 -57.21 -21.56 38.77
CA THR A 76 -57.39 -23.01 38.59
C THR A 76 -57.14 -23.73 39.93
N ASP A 77 -57.77 -24.90 40.10
CA ASP A 77 -57.44 -25.81 41.19
C ASP A 77 -56.27 -26.75 40.81
N GLU A 78 -55.83 -27.62 41.75
CA GLU A 78 -54.75 -28.61 41.58
C GLU A 78 -55.01 -29.58 40.40
N ASP A 79 -56.29 -29.81 40.07
CA ASP A 79 -56.69 -30.64 38.91
C ASP A 79 -56.74 -29.84 37.57
N GLY A 80 -56.37 -28.57 37.55
CA GLY A 80 -56.42 -27.69 36.37
C GLY A 80 -57.84 -27.25 35.96
N ARG A 81 -58.82 -27.39 36.91
CA ARG A 81 -60.17 -26.90 36.64
C ARG A 81 -60.28 -25.42 36.98
N VAL A 82 -60.97 -24.69 36.11
CA VAL A 82 -61.18 -23.26 36.32
C VAL A 82 -62.21 -23.02 37.45
N VAL A 83 -61.77 -22.34 38.49
CA VAL A 83 -62.56 -21.98 39.67
C VAL A 83 -63.15 -20.58 39.55
N ALA A 84 -62.34 -19.65 39.02
CA ALA A 84 -62.71 -18.26 38.78
C ALA A 84 -62.05 -17.67 37.58
N VAL A 85 -62.64 -16.66 36.98
CA VAL A 85 -62.06 -15.84 35.93
C VAL A 85 -62.44 -14.38 36.17
N SER A 86 -61.62 -13.46 35.68
CA SER A 86 -61.95 -12.04 35.66
C SER A 86 -63.20 -11.79 34.85
N LYS A 87 -63.90 -10.73 35.22
CA LYS A 87 -65.11 -10.28 34.50
C LYS A 87 -64.72 -9.97 33.04
N ASP A 88 -65.63 -10.28 32.11
CA ASP A 88 -65.48 -9.98 30.68
C ASP A 88 -64.36 -10.77 29.97
N LEU A 89 -63.72 -11.77 30.58
CA LEU A 89 -62.80 -12.71 29.95
C LEU A 89 -63.58 -13.77 29.15
N GLU A 90 -63.51 -13.68 27.80
CA GLU A 90 -64.23 -14.53 26.86
C GLU A 90 -63.43 -15.74 26.38
N ALA A 91 -62.11 -15.57 26.25
CA ALA A 91 -61.18 -16.61 25.81
C ALA A 91 -59.79 -16.37 26.45
N ILE A 92 -59.03 -17.44 26.70
CA ILE A 92 -57.67 -17.40 27.24
C ILE A 92 -56.89 -18.57 26.66
N SER A 93 -55.60 -18.39 26.46
CA SER A 93 -54.67 -19.47 26.12
C SER A 93 -53.32 -19.25 26.80
N GLY A 94 -52.53 -20.30 27.00
CA GLY A 94 -51.17 -20.19 27.57
C GLY A 94 -51.12 -20.28 29.11
N THR A 95 -52.22 -20.64 29.78
CA THR A 95 -52.36 -20.82 31.21
C THR A 95 -52.58 -22.28 31.62
N GLY A 96 -52.28 -23.24 30.73
CA GLY A 96 -52.54 -24.68 30.98
C GLY A 96 -53.95 -25.14 30.60
N THR A 97 -54.95 -24.25 30.58
CA THR A 97 -56.34 -24.55 30.13
C THR A 97 -56.95 -23.35 29.40
N ASP A 98 -57.65 -23.63 28.30
CA ASP A 98 -58.33 -22.58 27.49
C ASP A 98 -59.76 -22.29 27.94
N ARG A 99 -60.21 -22.89 29.08
CA ARG A 99 -61.56 -22.73 29.58
C ARG A 99 -61.69 -21.42 30.34
N VAL A 100 -62.79 -20.70 30.12
CA VAL A 100 -63.16 -19.45 30.81
C VAL A 100 -64.44 -19.58 31.63
N THR A 101 -65.07 -20.78 31.67
CA THR A 101 -66.30 -21.00 32.45
C THR A 101 -65.95 -21.66 33.76
N PRO A 102 -66.20 -21.02 34.95
CA PRO A 102 -65.96 -21.60 36.24
C PRO A 102 -66.76 -22.90 36.44
N GLN A 103 -66.11 -23.92 36.98
CA GLN A 103 -66.77 -25.19 37.38
C GLN A 103 -66.84 -25.24 38.88
N PRO A 104 -67.99 -25.75 39.44
CA PRO A 104 -68.05 -25.92 40.89
C PRO A 104 -67.02 -26.93 41.35
N SER A 105 -66.07 -26.49 42.21
CA SER A 105 -65.13 -27.38 42.84
C SER A 105 -65.86 -28.42 43.70
N PRO A 106 -65.56 -29.73 43.56
CA PRO A 106 -66.12 -30.72 44.47
C PRO A 106 -65.61 -30.41 45.89
N ALA A 107 -66.57 -30.29 46.85
CA ALA A 107 -66.22 -30.15 48.26
C ALA A 107 -65.27 -31.30 48.65
N SER A 108 -64.04 -30.99 49.10
CA SER A 108 -63.08 -32.00 49.55
C SER A 108 -63.71 -32.89 50.60
N PRO A 109 -63.75 -34.23 50.43
CA PRO A 109 -64.03 -35.11 51.51
C PRO A 109 -62.87 -35.06 52.52
N GLY A 110 -63.20 -34.75 53.77
CA GLY A 110 -62.18 -34.68 54.82
C GLY A 110 -61.31 -35.95 54.87
N LYS A 111 -60.01 -35.76 54.64
CA LYS A 111 -59.00 -36.79 54.87
C LYS A 111 -58.97 -37.14 56.37
N GLY A 112 -59.40 -38.35 56.68
CA GLY A 112 -59.29 -38.92 58.03
C GLY A 112 -57.83 -39.10 58.42
N ASP A 113 -57.52 -38.77 59.63
CA ASP A 113 -56.24 -39.00 60.31
C ASP A 113 -55.85 -40.46 60.14
N ASP A 114 -54.85 -40.76 59.39
CA ASP A 114 -54.13 -42.06 59.41
C ASP A 114 -52.67 -41.78 59.65
N ASP A 115 -52.31 -41.89 60.95
CA ASP A 115 -50.94 -41.89 61.47
C ASP A 115 -50.22 -43.15 60.96
N GLY A 116 -49.41 -43.01 59.96
CA GLY A 116 -48.59 -44.07 59.40
C GLY A 116 -47.15 -43.58 59.12
N ASP A 117 -46.27 -43.75 60.18
CA ASP A 117 -44.81 -43.64 60.01
C ASP A 117 -44.34 -44.37 58.73
N ARG A 118 -43.78 -43.65 57.80
CA ARG A 118 -42.86 -44.19 56.80
C ARG A 118 -41.67 -43.27 56.68
N GLU A 119 -40.59 -43.68 57.32
CA GLU A 119 -39.23 -43.33 56.97
C GLU A 119 -38.96 -43.88 55.52
N GLY A 120 -38.42 -43.13 54.68
CA GLY A 120 -37.99 -43.57 53.32
C GLY A 120 -37.52 -42.48 52.41
N ASP A 121 -36.24 -42.33 52.44
CA ASP A 121 -35.31 -41.83 51.40
C ASP A 121 -35.68 -40.61 50.57
N ASP A 122 -34.94 -39.59 50.83
CA ASP A 122 -34.74 -38.37 50.04
C ASP A 122 -34.14 -38.68 48.66
N ASP A 123 -34.92 -38.36 47.60
CA ASP A 123 -34.40 -37.87 46.34
C ASP A 123 -35.35 -36.73 45.91
N ASP A 124 -35.03 -35.55 46.40
CA ASP A 124 -35.79 -34.31 46.17
C ASP A 124 -35.35 -33.68 44.85
N ASP A 125 -36.06 -33.94 43.79
CA ASP A 125 -36.11 -33.09 42.62
C ASP A 125 -37.15 -31.96 42.86
N GLY A 126 -36.68 -30.88 43.49
CA GLY A 126 -37.10 -29.48 43.53
C GLY A 126 -38.51 -29.06 43.07
N ALA A 127 -39.55 -29.80 43.48
CA ALA A 127 -40.92 -29.27 43.46
C ALA A 127 -41.12 -28.49 44.76
N GLY A 128 -41.32 -27.16 44.65
CA GLY A 128 -41.56 -26.29 45.78
C GLY A 128 -42.70 -26.85 46.63
N ALA A 129 -42.56 -26.81 47.96
CA ALA A 129 -43.60 -27.24 48.88
C ALA A 129 -44.83 -26.33 48.70
N ASP A 130 -46.07 -26.92 48.67
CA ASP A 130 -47.29 -26.16 48.62
C ASP A 130 -47.32 -25.08 49.70
N PRO A 131 -47.76 -23.83 49.39
CA PRO A 131 -47.81 -22.76 50.39
C PRO A 131 -48.71 -23.16 51.55
N GLY A 132 -48.34 -22.73 52.76
CA GLY A 132 -49.10 -22.99 53.96
C GLY A 132 -50.50 -22.39 53.90
N ARG A 133 -51.43 -22.91 54.76
CA ARG A 133 -52.84 -22.39 54.80
C ARG A 133 -52.87 -20.88 55.06
N GLY A 134 -53.54 -20.13 54.20
CA GLY A 134 -53.58 -18.67 54.24
C GLY A 134 -52.35 -17.98 53.67
N GLU A 135 -51.47 -18.68 52.97
CA GLU A 135 -50.22 -18.17 52.43
C GLU A 135 -50.19 -18.20 50.91
N VAL A 136 -49.39 -17.31 50.30
CA VAL A 136 -49.05 -17.25 48.90
C VAL A 136 -47.68 -17.79 48.70
N SER A 137 -47.40 -18.55 47.67
CA SER A 137 -46.10 -19.04 47.32
C SER A 137 -45.09 -17.91 47.21
N THR A 138 -43.90 -18.12 47.82
CA THR A 138 -42.75 -17.21 47.75
C THR A 138 -41.82 -17.57 46.58
N ASP A 139 -42.08 -18.68 45.90
CA ASP A 139 -41.31 -19.15 44.77
C ASP A 139 -41.40 -18.17 43.57
N ASP A 140 -40.43 -18.26 42.67
CA ASP A 140 -40.47 -17.48 41.45
C ASP A 140 -41.66 -17.92 40.59
N PRO A 141 -42.48 -16.97 40.07
CA PRO A 141 -43.64 -17.29 39.27
C PRO A 141 -43.26 -17.91 37.92
N ASP A 142 -44.06 -18.87 37.48
CA ASP A 142 -43.95 -19.38 36.11
C ASP A 142 -44.49 -18.36 35.11
N PHE A 143 -43.70 -18.10 34.05
CA PHE A 143 -44.06 -17.14 33.01
C PHE A 143 -44.42 -17.82 31.69
N GLY A 144 -45.61 -17.56 31.16
CA GLY A 144 -46.08 -18.01 29.84
C GLY A 144 -46.47 -16.87 28.92
N ASN A 145 -46.40 -17.09 27.63
CA ASN A 145 -47.00 -16.19 26.64
C ASN A 145 -48.31 -16.83 26.16
N GLY A 146 -49.33 -16.03 26.04
CA GLY A 146 -50.63 -16.49 25.52
C GLY A 146 -51.43 -15.35 24.96
N THR A 147 -52.71 -15.67 24.66
CA THR A 147 -53.70 -14.68 24.19
C THR A 147 -54.86 -14.65 25.12
N ALA A 148 -55.45 -13.49 25.33
CA ALA A 148 -56.73 -13.37 26.01
C ALA A 148 -57.65 -12.49 25.20
N THR A 149 -58.97 -12.79 25.28
CA THR A 149 -60.02 -11.95 24.71
C THR A 149 -60.81 -11.38 25.88
N VAL A 150 -60.79 -10.05 26.02
CA VAL A 150 -61.49 -9.28 27.05
C VAL A 150 -62.37 -8.25 26.31
N ASP A 151 -63.62 -8.16 26.63
CA ASP A 151 -64.57 -7.25 25.97
C ASP A 151 -64.59 -7.36 24.43
N GLY A 152 -64.43 -8.56 23.88
CA GLY A 152 -64.36 -8.80 22.44
C GLY A 152 -63.07 -8.43 21.77
N GLU A 153 -62.08 -7.87 22.48
CA GLU A 153 -60.74 -7.56 21.96
C GLU A 153 -59.72 -8.67 22.32
N SER A 154 -59.11 -9.29 21.30
CA SER A 154 -58.07 -10.29 21.47
C SER A 154 -56.70 -9.63 21.40
N ALA A 155 -55.89 -9.88 22.41
CA ALA A 155 -54.49 -9.38 22.47
C ALA A 155 -53.52 -10.45 22.99
N ASP A 156 -52.23 -10.23 22.73
CA ASP A 156 -51.15 -11.04 23.31
C ASP A 156 -50.86 -10.57 24.72
N TYR A 157 -50.68 -11.51 25.61
CA TYR A 157 -50.36 -11.27 27.01
C TYR A 157 -49.13 -12.09 27.48
N ARG A 158 -48.41 -11.55 28.45
CA ARG A 158 -47.45 -12.28 29.29
C ARG A 158 -48.17 -12.68 30.56
N PHE A 159 -48.32 -13.97 30.81
CA PHE A 159 -48.93 -14.50 32.01
C PHE A 159 -47.89 -14.83 33.07
N ALA A 160 -48.22 -14.56 34.34
CA ALA A 160 -47.51 -15.04 35.50
C ALA A 160 -48.47 -15.96 36.28
N SER A 161 -47.93 -17.10 36.71
CA SER A 161 -48.67 -18.11 37.52
C SER A 161 -48.12 -18.13 38.94
N VAL A 162 -48.98 -17.94 39.91
CA VAL A 162 -48.64 -17.91 41.34
C VAL A 162 -49.60 -18.82 42.13
N GLU A 163 -49.06 -19.63 43.01
CA GLU A 163 -49.87 -20.52 43.86
C GLU A 163 -50.22 -19.86 45.19
N ALA A 164 -51.46 -20.16 45.69
CA ALA A 164 -51.94 -19.72 46.98
C ALA A 164 -52.82 -20.78 47.61
N THR A 165 -52.68 -21.02 48.91
CA THR A 165 -53.50 -21.95 49.66
C THR A 165 -54.46 -21.17 50.59
N ASN A 166 -55.75 -21.40 50.46
CA ASN A 166 -56.77 -20.74 51.27
C ASN A 166 -56.81 -21.30 52.73
N SER A 167 -57.65 -20.72 53.63
CA SER A 167 -57.77 -21.18 55.01
C SER A 167 -58.33 -22.58 55.09
N ALA A 168 -59.09 -23.07 54.11
CA ALA A 168 -59.59 -24.41 54.02
C ALA A 168 -58.53 -25.46 53.62
N GLY A 169 -57.33 -25.02 53.19
CA GLY A 169 -56.24 -25.89 52.72
C GLY A 169 -56.41 -26.32 51.24
N LEU A 170 -57.12 -25.56 50.45
CA LEU A 170 -57.23 -25.76 49.02
C LEU A 170 -56.18 -24.89 48.29
N THR A 171 -55.27 -25.53 47.59
CA THR A 171 -54.24 -24.83 46.78
C THR A 171 -54.84 -24.44 45.43
N LEU A 172 -54.63 -23.20 45.04
CA LEU A 172 -55.13 -22.58 43.84
C LEU A 172 -53.98 -21.92 43.07
N THR A 173 -53.95 -22.08 41.77
CA THR A 173 -52.98 -21.38 40.90
C THR A 173 -53.70 -20.19 40.25
N VAL A 174 -53.11 -19.02 40.46
CA VAL A 174 -53.57 -17.74 39.88
C VAL A 174 -52.77 -17.40 38.70
N HIS A 175 -53.36 -17.32 37.51
CA HIS A 175 -52.75 -16.86 36.29
C HIS A 175 -53.21 -15.42 36.03
N ALA A 176 -52.30 -14.45 36.01
CA ALA A 176 -52.62 -13.07 35.64
C ALA A 176 -51.82 -12.64 34.42
N GLY A 177 -52.47 -11.95 33.50
CA GLY A 177 -51.85 -11.50 32.27
C GLY A 177 -51.51 -10.00 32.27
N ALA A 178 -50.42 -9.61 31.66
CA ALA A 178 -50.10 -8.22 31.30
C ALA A 178 -50.04 -8.05 29.77
N PRO A 179 -50.64 -6.98 29.20
CA PRO A 179 -50.74 -6.83 27.77
C PRO A 179 -49.40 -6.51 27.11
N LEU A 180 -49.04 -7.23 26.02
CA LEU A 180 -47.87 -6.99 25.20
C LEU A 180 -48.06 -5.92 24.12
N ALA A 181 -49.23 -5.28 24.06
CA ALA A 181 -49.55 -4.29 23.02
C ALA A 181 -48.65 -3.05 23.04
N ALA A 182 -48.20 -2.62 24.21
CA ALA A 182 -47.24 -1.51 24.35
C ALA A 182 -45.85 -1.87 23.80
N GLU A 183 -45.38 -3.10 24.13
CA GLU A 183 -44.16 -3.68 23.58
C GLU A 183 -44.20 -3.73 22.03
N GLN A 184 -45.24 -4.32 21.49
CA GLN A 184 -45.38 -4.48 20.04
C GLN A 184 -45.41 -3.16 19.32
N ARG A 185 -46.10 -2.13 19.84
CA ARG A 185 -46.13 -0.78 19.29
C ARG A 185 -44.75 -0.10 19.37
N ALA A 186 -44.04 -0.23 20.48
CA ALA A 186 -42.70 0.33 20.65
C ALA A 186 -41.71 -0.31 19.65
N VAL A 187 -41.67 -1.64 19.58
CA VAL A 187 -40.81 -2.38 18.66
C VAL A 187 -41.16 -2.05 17.20
N ALA A 188 -42.42 -1.94 16.84
CA ALA A 188 -42.86 -1.58 15.49
C ALA A 188 -42.45 -0.15 15.11
N SER A 189 -42.56 0.82 16.02
CA SER A 189 -42.14 2.21 15.78
C SER A 189 -40.64 2.34 15.59
N VAL A 190 -39.83 1.68 16.42
CA VAL A 190 -38.36 1.67 16.28
C VAL A 190 -37.95 0.99 14.96
N ARG A 191 -38.55 -0.15 14.62
CA ARG A 191 -38.34 -0.84 13.34
C ARG A 191 -38.65 0.06 12.14
N ALA A 192 -39.75 0.76 12.17
CA ALA A 192 -40.18 1.67 11.08
C ALA A 192 -39.17 2.84 10.95
N ALA A 193 -38.74 3.43 12.08
CA ALA A 193 -37.75 4.50 12.08
C ALA A 193 -36.41 4.03 11.52
N MET A 194 -35.94 2.82 11.88
CA MET A 194 -34.70 2.23 11.37
C MET A 194 -34.79 1.97 9.86
N LEU A 195 -35.91 1.42 9.36
CA LEU A 195 -36.11 1.17 7.94
C LEU A 195 -36.14 2.47 7.12
N ALA A 196 -36.65 3.56 7.68
CA ALA A 196 -36.62 4.87 7.04
C ALA A 196 -35.24 5.53 7.08
N ALA A 197 -34.50 5.44 8.19
CA ALA A 197 -33.20 6.06 8.36
C ALA A 197 -32.08 5.35 7.58
N LEU A 198 -32.11 4.01 7.49
CA LEU A 198 -31.07 3.19 6.86
C LEU A 198 -30.73 3.63 5.43
N PRO A 199 -31.66 3.77 4.48
CA PRO A 199 -31.34 4.17 3.12
C PRO A 199 -30.75 5.58 3.05
N VAL A 200 -31.20 6.49 3.90
CA VAL A 200 -30.69 7.87 3.95
C VAL A 200 -29.19 7.86 4.40
N VAL A 201 -28.90 7.15 5.48
CA VAL A 201 -27.52 7.02 5.98
C VAL A 201 -26.63 6.37 4.92
N LEU A 202 -27.07 5.29 4.28
CA LEU A 202 -26.30 4.62 3.24
C LEU A 202 -26.05 5.51 2.02
N LEU A 203 -27.03 6.32 1.62
CA LEU A 203 -26.87 7.28 0.53
C LEU A 203 -25.85 8.36 0.88
N VAL A 204 -25.88 8.90 2.10
CA VAL A 204 -24.92 9.87 2.58
C VAL A 204 -23.51 9.26 2.60
N VAL A 205 -23.34 8.07 3.18
CA VAL A 205 -22.04 7.37 3.23
C VAL A 205 -21.51 7.11 1.83
N ALA A 206 -22.34 6.59 0.93
CA ALA A 206 -21.94 6.34 -0.46
C ALA A 206 -21.52 7.64 -1.17
N GLY A 207 -22.30 8.71 -1.01
CA GLY A 207 -22.06 10.03 -1.60
C GLY A 207 -20.76 10.66 -1.10
N VAL A 208 -20.56 10.69 0.22
CA VAL A 208 -19.34 11.23 0.84
C VAL A 208 -18.11 10.42 0.43
N THR A 209 -18.18 9.10 0.52
CA THR A 209 -17.06 8.22 0.12
C THR A 209 -16.71 8.40 -1.36
N TRP A 210 -17.71 8.48 -2.23
CA TRP A 210 -17.48 8.74 -3.65
C TRP A 210 -16.85 10.10 -3.91
N LEU A 211 -17.32 11.17 -3.26
CA LEU A 211 -16.80 12.54 -3.42
C LEU A 211 -15.36 12.65 -2.93
N VAL A 212 -15.07 12.11 -1.73
CA VAL A 212 -13.71 12.10 -1.15
C VAL A 212 -12.73 11.32 -2.04
N THR A 213 -13.11 10.11 -2.46
CA THR A 213 -12.26 9.28 -3.33
C THR A 213 -12.06 9.93 -4.70
N ARG A 214 -13.10 10.57 -5.26
CA ARG A 214 -12.99 11.31 -6.52
C ARG A 214 -11.99 12.46 -6.41
N ARG A 215 -12.03 13.21 -5.30
CA ARG A 215 -11.14 14.35 -5.08
C ARG A 215 -9.69 13.88 -4.84
N ALA A 216 -9.50 12.83 -4.04
CA ALA A 216 -8.19 12.26 -3.74
C ALA A 216 -7.47 11.66 -4.97
N LEU A 217 -8.21 11.06 -5.91
CA LEU A 217 -7.64 10.43 -7.11
C LEU A 217 -7.58 11.35 -8.34
N ARG A 218 -8.05 12.59 -8.25
CA ARG A 218 -7.99 13.56 -9.37
C ARG A 218 -6.55 13.85 -9.80
N PRO A 219 -5.60 14.14 -8.88
CA PRO A 219 -4.23 14.42 -9.26
C PRO A 219 -3.53 13.25 -9.98
N VAL A 220 -3.85 12.01 -9.59
CA VAL A 220 -3.31 10.80 -10.27
C VAL A 220 -3.76 10.73 -11.73
N GLU A 221 -5.01 11.08 -11.99
CA GLU A 221 -5.55 11.11 -13.35
C GLU A 221 -4.93 12.25 -14.18
N ASP A 222 -4.61 13.38 -13.55
CA ASP A 222 -3.93 14.50 -14.20
C ASP A 222 -2.48 14.13 -14.54
N ILE A 223 -1.73 13.47 -13.63
CA ILE A 223 -0.39 12.91 -13.91
C ILE A 223 -0.46 11.93 -15.08
N ARG A 224 -1.40 10.98 -15.05
CA ARG A 224 -1.56 9.98 -16.12
C ARG A 224 -1.81 10.63 -17.48
N ARG A 225 -2.64 11.65 -17.51
CA ARG A 225 -3.01 12.39 -18.74
C ARG A 225 -1.83 13.16 -19.29
N GLU A 226 -1.06 13.83 -18.41
CA GLU A 226 0.12 14.57 -18.80
C GLU A 226 1.24 13.64 -19.30
N MET A 227 1.48 12.51 -18.62
CA MET A 227 2.43 11.50 -19.11
C MET A 227 2.07 10.95 -20.49
N ALA A 228 0.78 10.71 -20.74
CA ALA A 228 0.32 10.29 -22.06
C ALA A 228 0.56 11.38 -23.13
N ALA A 229 0.38 12.64 -22.77
CA ALA A 229 0.65 13.77 -23.67
C ALA A 229 2.15 13.95 -23.95
N ILE A 230 3.02 13.80 -22.95
CA ILE A 230 4.48 13.80 -23.10
C ILE A 230 4.91 12.69 -24.04
N THR A 231 4.41 11.47 -23.83
CA THR A 231 4.74 10.32 -24.71
C THR A 231 4.28 10.53 -26.15
N ALA A 232 3.13 11.15 -26.36
CA ALA A 232 2.59 11.39 -27.70
C ALA A 232 3.27 12.55 -28.45
N SER A 233 3.76 13.57 -27.74
CA SER A 233 4.42 14.74 -28.31
C SER A 233 5.93 14.58 -28.46
N GLU A 234 6.54 13.57 -27.83
CA GLU A 234 7.99 13.41 -27.67
C GLU A 234 8.70 14.62 -27.02
N ASP A 235 7.91 15.51 -26.40
CA ASP A 235 8.39 16.71 -25.72
C ASP A 235 8.71 16.41 -24.27
N LEU A 236 9.96 16.11 -23.99
CA LEU A 236 10.48 15.79 -22.66
C LEU A 236 10.67 17.03 -21.76
N SER A 237 10.48 18.25 -22.27
CA SER A 237 10.55 19.48 -21.45
C SER A 237 9.29 19.69 -20.59
N ARG A 238 8.19 19.03 -20.93
CA ARG A 238 6.95 19.08 -20.17
C ARG A 238 7.10 18.36 -18.83
N ARG A 239 6.30 18.81 -17.85
CA ARG A 239 6.31 18.25 -16.50
C ARG A 239 4.89 17.92 -16.05
N VAL A 240 4.77 16.86 -15.26
CA VAL A 240 3.49 16.55 -14.61
C VAL A 240 3.17 17.59 -13.54
N PRO A 241 1.88 17.93 -13.33
CA PRO A 241 1.49 18.91 -12.35
C PRO A 241 1.80 18.42 -10.93
N GLU A 242 2.47 19.26 -10.15
CA GLU A 242 2.72 19.00 -8.74
C GLU A 242 1.59 19.58 -7.89
N SER A 243 1.05 18.77 -7.00
CA SER A 243 0.09 19.21 -6.00
C SER A 243 0.81 19.96 -4.87
N ALA A 244 0.17 21.01 -4.33
CA ALA A 244 0.67 21.71 -3.13
C ALA A 244 0.59 20.83 -1.86
N SER A 245 -0.05 19.68 -1.92
CA SER A 245 -0.09 18.69 -0.82
C SER A 245 1.28 18.05 -0.59
N ARG A 246 1.46 17.49 0.63
CA ARG A 246 2.68 16.72 0.97
C ARG A 246 2.41 15.21 1.04
N ASP A 247 1.38 14.75 0.34
CA ASP A 247 0.96 13.37 0.32
C ASP A 247 1.81 12.50 -0.63
N GLU A 248 1.48 11.22 -0.70
CA GLU A 248 2.15 10.23 -1.55
C GLU A 248 2.04 10.59 -3.03
N VAL A 249 0.95 11.23 -3.45
CA VAL A 249 0.73 11.62 -4.85
C VAL A 249 1.63 12.78 -5.25
N ALA A 250 1.83 13.77 -4.35
CA ALA A 250 2.79 14.85 -4.58
C ALA A 250 4.24 14.33 -4.65
N ARG A 251 4.57 13.31 -3.85
CA ARG A 251 5.88 12.66 -3.93
C ARG A 251 6.06 11.91 -5.25
N LEU A 252 5.03 11.20 -5.71
CA LEU A 252 5.04 10.54 -7.02
C LEU A 252 5.26 11.55 -8.16
N ALA A 253 4.56 12.69 -8.15
CA ALA A 253 4.73 13.73 -9.16
C ALA A 253 6.17 14.26 -9.21
N ARG A 254 6.79 14.54 -8.05
CA ARG A 254 8.19 14.96 -7.97
C ARG A 254 9.16 13.93 -8.52
N THR A 255 9.07 12.68 -8.08
CA THR A 255 9.93 11.59 -8.60
C THR A 255 9.76 11.40 -10.08
N THR A 256 8.53 11.54 -10.60
CA THR A 256 8.27 11.51 -12.05
C THR A 256 8.96 12.66 -12.77
N ASN A 257 8.89 13.89 -12.25
CA ASN A 257 9.55 15.05 -12.80
C ASN A 257 11.09 14.94 -12.76
N GLU A 258 11.65 14.42 -11.68
CA GLU A 258 13.09 14.10 -11.56
C GLU A 258 13.53 13.10 -12.63
N THR A 259 12.73 12.05 -12.86
CA THR A 259 12.99 11.06 -13.91
C THR A 259 12.92 11.66 -15.30
N LEU A 260 11.91 12.51 -15.56
CA LEU A 260 11.79 13.22 -16.83
C LEU A 260 12.99 14.15 -17.09
N THR A 261 13.46 14.87 -16.06
CA THR A 261 14.65 15.72 -16.15
C THR A 261 15.91 14.91 -16.49
N ALA A 262 16.09 13.77 -15.85
CA ALA A 262 17.22 12.88 -16.14
C ALA A 262 17.15 12.31 -17.57
N LEU A 263 15.95 11.95 -18.02
CA LEU A 263 15.71 11.44 -19.37
C LEU A 263 15.95 12.52 -20.45
N GLU A 264 15.41 13.72 -20.25
CA GLU A 264 15.63 14.89 -21.13
C GLU A 264 17.13 15.16 -21.30
N ALA A 265 17.86 15.27 -20.18
CA ALA A 265 19.32 15.46 -20.22
C ALA A 265 20.06 14.31 -20.92
N SER A 266 19.56 13.09 -20.83
CA SER A 266 20.14 11.92 -21.51
C SER A 266 19.92 11.99 -23.03
N VAL A 267 18.68 12.30 -23.45
CA VAL A 267 18.34 12.44 -24.87
C VAL A 267 19.12 13.62 -25.52
N ASP A 268 19.26 14.73 -24.80
CA ASP A 268 20.01 15.89 -25.29
C ASP A 268 21.50 15.60 -25.42
N ARG A 269 22.08 14.83 -24.49
CA ARG A 269 23.48 14.35 -24.64
C ARG A 269 23.61 13.45 -25.87
N GLN A 270 22.67 12.54 -26.10
CA GLN A 270 22.67 11.65 -27.24
C GLN A 270 22.51 12.39 -28.55
N ARG A 271 21.62 13.39 -28.65
CA ARG A 271 21.43 14.23 -29.85
C ARG A 271 22.72 15.00 -30.18
N ARG A 272 23.34 15.63 -29.18
CA ARG A 272 24.62 16.32 -29.36
C ARG A 272 25.72 15.38 -29.87
N PHE A 273 25.86 14.21 -29.22
CA PHE A 273 26.82 13.21 -29.66
C PHE A 273 26.64 12.78 -31.10
N VAL A 274 25.40 12.52 -31.55
CA VAL A 274 25.13 12.14 -32.98
C VAL A 274 25.44 13.29 -33.92
N ALA A 275 25.12 14.53 -33.56
CA ALA A 275 25.41 15.70 -34.36
C ALA A 275 26.92 15.90 -34.52
N ASP A 276 27.66 15.88 -33.41
CA ASP A 276 29.11 16.08 -33.38
C ASP A 276 29.84 14.95 -34.14
N ALA A 277 29.45 13.68 -33.88
CA ALA A 277 29.98 12.54 -34.64
C ALA A 277 29.76 12.66 -36.16
N SER A 278 28.58 13.14 -36.55
CA SER A 278 28.27 13.37 -37.97
C SER A 278 29.11 14.46 -38.62
N HIS A 279 29.43 15.52 -37.85
CA HIS A 279 30.32 16.57 -38.31
C HIS A 279 31.76 16.09 -38.48
N GLU A 280 32.28 15.38 -37.44
CA GLU A 280 33.67 14.87 -37.45
C GLU A 280 33.92 13.75 -38.48
N LEU A 281 32.89 12.98 -38.83
CA LEU A 281 32.98 11.99 -39.93
C LEU A 281 32.90 12.63 -41.31
N ARG A 282 32.09 13.70 -41.48
CA ARG A 282 31.88 14.33 -42.81
C ARG A 282 33.14 14.93 -43.38
N SER A 283 33.96 15.59 -42.55
CA SER A 283 35.19 16.27 -42.98
C SER A 283 36.21 15.33 -43.63
N PRO A 284 36.70 14.26 -42.96
CA PRO A 284 37.68 13.36 -43.57
C PRO A 284 37.10 12.54 -44.74
N ILE A 285 35.78 12.20 -44.72
CA ILE A 285 35.14 11.56 -45.87
C ILE A 285 35.14 12.49 -47.08
N ALA A 286 34.84 13.78 -46.90
CA ALA A 286 34.85 14.76 -48.00
C ALA A 286 36.29 14.96 -48.54
N SER A 287 37.30 15.05 -47.65
CA SER A 287 38.72 15.10 -48.02
C SER A 287 39.14 13.90 -48.87
N LEU A 288 38.90 12.71 -48.35
CA LEU A 288 39.21 11.45 -49.01
C LEU A 288 38.51 11.34 -50.39
N ARG A 289 37.22 11.71 -50.43
CA ARG A 289 36.47 11.70 -51.69
C ARG A 289 37.08 12.66 -52.71
N THR A 290 37.42 13.90 -52.30
CA THR A 290 38.06 14.88 -53.20
C THR A 290 39.41 14.39 -53.72
N GLN A 291 40.27 13.81 -52.86
CA GLN A 291 41.56 13.21 -53.23
C GLN A 291 41.37 12.10 -54.28
N LEU A 292 40.40 11.22 -54.06
CA LEU A 292 40.11 10.12 -55.01
C LEU A 292 39.49 10.62 -56.32
N GLU A 293 38.61 11.64 -56.31
CA GLU A 293 38.04 12.25 -57.49
C GLU A 293 39.13 12.95 -58.31
N VAL A 294 40.04 13.70 -57.67
CA VAL A 294 41.19 14.33 -58.35
C VAL A 294 42.14 13.29 -58.94
N GLY A 295 42.48 12.23 -58.12
CA GLY A 295 43.33 11.16 -58.61
C GLY A 295 42.74 10.33 -59.72
N ALA A 296 41.41 10.21 -59.81
CA ALA A 296 40.72 9.53 -60.87
C ALA A 296 40.80 10.38 -62.22
N ALA A 297 40.76 11.70 -62.06
CA ALA A 297 40.90 12.60 -63.24
C ALA A 297 42.37 12.84 -63.62
N HIS A 298 43.26 12.87 -62.67
CA HIS A 298 44.68 13.16 -62.78
C HIS A 298 45.51 12.16 -61.94
N PRO A 299 45.80 10.96 -62.42
CA PRO A 299 46.53 9.90 -61.68
C PRO A 299 47.88 10.34 -61.11
N GLU A 300 48.54 11.28 -61.71
CA GLU A 300 49.84 11.86 -61.30
C GLU A 300 49.71 12.68 -60.00
N LEU A 301 48.54 13.17 -59.67
CA LEU A 301 48.23 13.97 -58.48
C LEU A 301 47.67 13.13 -57.33
N LEU A 302 47.53 11.83 -57.50
CA LEU A 302 46.97 10.95 -56.44
C LEU A 302 48.00 10.73 -55.30
N ASP A 303 47.72 11.34 -54.16
CA ASP A 303 48.46 11.07 -52.91
C ASP A 303 47.94 9.82 -52.22
N VAL A 304 48.44 8.65 -52.66
CA VAL A 304 48.06 7.35 -52.03
C VAL A 304 48.41 7.29 -50.54
N PRO A 305 49.62 7.71 -50.09
CA PRO A 305 49.93 7.76 -48.66
C PRO A 305 48.95 8.62 -47.84
N GLY A 306 48.58 9.81 -48.34
CA GLY A 306 47.56 10.67 -47.68
C GLY A 306 46.18 10.04 -47.62
N ALA A 307 45.72 9.40 -48.71
CA ALA A 307 44.46 8.70 -48.72
C ALA A 307 44.40 7.51 -47.77
N VAL A 308 45.51 6.76 -47.61
CA VAL A 308 45.65 5.68 -46.62
C VAL A 308 45.62 6.27 -45.20
N ALA A 309 46.34 7.38 -44.94
CA ALA A 309 46.32 8.04 -43.64
C ALA A 309 44.91 8.52 -43.23
N ASP A 310 44.14 9.13 -44.16
CA ASP A 310 42.74 9.52 -43.94
C ASP A 310 41.84 8.30 -43.66
N THR A 311 42.03 7.18 -44.35
CA THR A 311 41.30 5.95 -44.09
C THR A 311 41.60 5.38 -42.68
N VAL A 312 42.86 5.36 -42.25
CA VAL A 312 43.24 4.94 -40.91
C VAL A 312 42.63 5.87 -39.87
N ARG A 313 42.65 7.18 -40.10
CA ARG A 313 42.02 8.17 -39.21
C ARG A 313 40.52 7.92 -39.06
N LEU A 314 39.79 7.61 -40.14
CA LEU A 314 38.39 7.23 -40.11
C LEU A 314 38.13 5.95 -39.36
N GLN A 315 39.00 4.91 -39.48
CA GLN A 315 38.89 3.68 -38.72
C GLN A 315 39.05 3.91 -37.20
N VAL A 316 40.04 4.72 -36.83
CA VAL A 316 40.22 5.09 -35.41
C VAL A 316 39.04 5.85 -34.87
N LEU A 317 38.52 6.83 -35.61
CA LEU A 317 37.35 7.60 -35.19
C LEU A 317 36.10 6.70 -35.02
N ALA A 318 35.87 5.78 -35.99
CA ALA A 318 34.75 4.85 -35.92
C ALA A 318 34.88 3.90 -34.70
N ALA A 319 36.11 3.41 -34.41
CA ALA A 319 36.37 2.57 -33.22
C ALA A 319 36.12 3.34 -31.91
N ASP A 320 36.51 4.63 -31.85
CA ASP A 320 36.28 5.50 -30.72
C ASP A 320 34.79 5.78 -30.49
N LEU A 321 34.01 6.05 -31.53
CA LEU A 321 32.57 6.22 -31.44
C LEU A 321 31.87 4.96 -30.97
N LEU A 322 32.28 3.78 -31.49
CA LEU A 322 31.72 2.50 -31.05
C LEU A 322 32.07 2.22 -29.59
N LEU A 323 33.28 2.52 -29.13
CA LEU A 323 33.66 2.37 -27.72
C LEU A 323 32.83 3.28 -26.83
N LEU A 324 32.64 4.55 -27.19
CA LEU A 324 31.80 5.49 -26.44
C LEU A 324 30.33 5.01 -26.37
N ALA A 325 29.77 4.52 -27.48
CA ALA A 325 28.42 3.98 -27.53
C ALA A 325 28.25 2.77 -26.58
N ARG A 326 29.25 1.86 -26.53
CA ARG A 326 29.24 0.72 -25.59
C ARG A 326 29.37 1.18 -24.13
N LEU A 327 30.25 2.15 -23.88
CA LEU A 327 30.37 2.76 -22.57
C LEU A 327 29.05 3.42 -22.14
N ASP A 328 28.40 4.19 -22.99
CA ASP A 328 27.09 4.82 -22.70
C ASP A 328 25.99 3.80 -22.47
N ALA A 329 26.02 2.65 -23.17
CA ALA A 329 25.10 1.53 -22.95
C ALA A 329 25.32 0.76 -21.62
N GLY A 330 26.32 1.17 -20.82
CA GLY A 330 26.57 0.57 -19.51
C GLY A 330 27.40 -0.71 -19.51
N GLU A 331 28.17 -0.95 -20.60
CA GLU A 331 29.11 -2.08 -20.65
C GLU A 331 30.08 -2.01 -19.45
N ARG A 332 30.13 -3.10 -18.68
CA ARG A 332 31.04 -3.19 -17.52
C ARG A 332 32.44 -3.56 -17.96
N PRO A 333 33.50 -2.95 -17.39
CA PRO A 333 34.86 -3.38 -17.67
C PRO A 333 35.07 -4.84 -17.23
N GLY A 334 35.95 -5.52 -17.93
CA GLY A 334 36.39 -6.87 -17.55
C GLY A 334 37.00 -6.85 -16.12
N SER A 335 36.96 -7.98 -15.45
CA SER A 335 37.49 -8.15 -14.07
C SER A 335 38.83 -8.85 -14.00
N ALA A 336 39.60 -8.84 -15.08
CA ALA A 336 40.96 -9.44 -15.12
C ALA A 336 41.96 -8.63 -14.27
N ARG A 337 42.80 -9.34 -13.56
CA ARG A 337 43.99 -8.71 -12.89
C ARG A 337 45.06 -8.43 -13.91
N LEU A 338 45.63 -7.26 -13.90
CA LEU A 338 46.60 -6.75 -14.86
C LEU A 338 47.74 -6.03 -14.15
N ASP A 339 48.99 -6.35 -14.52
CA ASP A 339 50.14 -5.52 -14.16
C ASP A 339 50.11 -4.25 -15.04
N LEU A 340 49.86 -3.10 -14.39
CA LEU A 340 49.78 -1.81 -15.08
C LEU A 340 51.14 -1.38 -15.67
N GLY A 341 52.24 -1.71 -14.99
CA GLY A 341 53.58 -1.43 -15.48
C GLY A 341 53.93 -2.24 -16.73
N ALA A 342 53.60 -3.53 -16.74
CA ALA A 342 53.78 -4.37 -17.92
C ALA A 342 52.91 -3.88 -19.11
N LEU A 343 51.70 -3.43 -18.85
CA LEU A 343 50.82 -2.87 -19.87
C LEU A 343 51.43 -1.59 -20.48
N VAL A 344 51.89 -0.66 -19.64
CA VAL A 344 52.54 0.57 -20.13
C VAL A 344 53.78 0.27 -20.96
N ARG A 345 54.68 -0.68 -20.52
CA ARG A 345 55.86 -1.09 -21.31
C ARG A 345 55.44 -1.66 -22.66
N ALA A 346 54.38 -2.48 -22.70
CA ALA A 346 53.91 -3.06 -23.95
C ALA A 346 53.41 -1.97 -24.92
N GLU A 347 52.61 -1.01 -24.42
CA GLU A 347 52.12 0.10 -25.26
C GLU A 347 53.22 0.98 -25.78
N VAL A 348 54.19 1.35 -24.95
CA VAL A 348 55.35 2.17 -25.38
C VAL A 348 56.20 1.40 -26.40
N SER A 349 56.41 0.09 -26.20
CA SER A 349 57.24 -0.73 -27.11
C SER A 349 56.66 -0.90 -28.52
N GLN A 350 55.36 -0.76 -28.66
CA GLN A 350 54.66 -0.80 -29.97
C GLN A 350 54.74 0.51 -30.74
N ARG A 351 55.17 1.60 -30.07
CA ARG A 351 55.32 2.94 -30.69
C ARG A 351 56.62 3.03 -31.43
N THR A 352 56.59 2.78 -32.70
CA THR A 352 57.73 2.90 -33.60
C THR A 352 57.55 4.12 -34.50
N GLY A 353 58.45 5.07 -34.43
CA GLY A 353 58.47 6.28 -35.28
C GLY A 353 57.88 7.51 -34.59
N ASP A 354 57.59 7.50 -33.29
CA ASP A 354 57.25 8.69 -32.51
C ASP A 354 58.33 9.74 -32.65
N ARG A 355 57.91 10.99 -32.74
CA ARG A 355 58.86 12.15 -32.88
C ARG A 355 59.74 12.31 -31.63
N ILE A 356 59.21 11.95 -30.45
CA ILE A 356 59.86 12.07 -29.15
C ILE A 356 59.83 10.72 -28.47
N ALA A 357 61.02 10.24 -28.04
CA ALA A 357 61.16 9.02 -27.29
C ALA A 357 60.50 9.17 -25.89
N VAL A 358 59.65 8.22 -25.49
CA VAL A 358 58.97 8.23 -24.20
C VAL A 358 59.89 7.68 -23.12
N ALA A 359 60.16 8.51 -22.11
CA ALA A 359 60.90 8.05 -20.92
C ALA A 359 59.95 7.25 -19.99
N VAL A 360 60.31 5.98 -19.74
CA VAL A 360 59.48 5.06 -18.95
C VAL A 360 60.08 4.84 -17.55
N SER A 361 59.29 5.14 -16.52
CA SER A 361 59.64 4.87 -15.12
C SER A 361 58.58 3.96 -14.48
N VAL A 362 58.90 2.67 -14.36
CA VAL A 362 58.01 1.63 -13.83
C VAL A 362 58.78 0.81 -12.80
N PRO A 363 58.18 0.48 -11.62
CA PRO A 363 58.84 -0.36 -10.61
C PRO A 363 59.26 -1.72 -11.17
N GLU A 364 60.46 -2.19 -10.76
CA GLU A 364 60.98 -3.54 -11.04
C GLU A 364 61.34 -4.25 -9.73
N PRO A 365 61.09 -5.59 -9.61
CA PRO A 365 60.32 -6.44 -10.51
C PRO A 365 58.81 -6.35 -10.26
N GLY A 366 58.03 -6.18 -11.39
CA GLY A 366 56.58 -6.15 -11.37
C GLY A 366 55.94 -4.80 -11.04
N GLY A 367 54.95 -4.37 -11.83
CA GLY A 367 54.16 -3.17 -11.58
C GLY A 367 53.00 -3.42 -10.62
N PRO A 368 52.34 -2.36 -10.14
CA PRO A 368 51.13 -2.50 -9.33
C PRO A 368 50.01 -3.17 -10.14
N GLU A 369 49.30 -4.11 -9.50
CA GLU A 369 48.14 -4.77 -10.09
C GLU A 369 46.90 -3.89 -10.02
N VAL A 370 46.10 -3.89 -11.10
CA VAL A 370 44.77 -3.28 -11.21
C VAL A 370 43.82 -4.29 -11.77
N THR A 371 42.53 -4.05 -11.57
CA THR A 371 41.46 -4.90 -12.13
C THR A 371 40.78 -4.17 -13.29
N GLY A 372 40.65 -4.83 -14.47
CA GLY A 372 39.98 -4.18 -15.59
C GLY A 372 40.11 -4.90 -16.91
N SER A 373 39.68 -4.22 -17.98
CA SER A 373 39.82 -4.66 -19.36
C SER A 373 41.15 -4.21 -19.93
N ARG A 374 42.03 -5.18 -20.31
CA ARG A 374 43.32 -4.89 -20.93
C ARG A 374 43.20 -3.95 -22.13
N GLY A 375 42.25 -4.21 -23.03
CA GLY A 375 42.09 -3.41 -24.24
C GLY A 375 41.61 -1.97 -23.95
N GLN A 376 40.71 -1.81 -22.97
CA GLN A 376 40.23 -0.48 -22.58
C GLN A 376 41.35 0.33 -21.90
N LEU A 377 42.13 -0.29 -20.98
CA LEU A 377 43.24 0.38 -20.32
C LEU A 377 44.41 0.68 -21.29
N ALA A 378 44.71 -0.22 -22.23
CA ALA A 378 45.64 0.04 -23.32
C ALA A 378 45.23 1.27 -24.13
N ARG A 379 43.93 1.40 -24.46
CA ARG A 379 43.41 2.57 -25.18
C ARG A 379 43.56 3.86 -24.36
N VAL A 380 43.36 3.81 -23.04
CA VAL A 380 43.61 4.99 -22.17
C VAL A 380 45.08 5.40 -22.23
N ILE A 381 46.02 4.44 -22.10
CA ILE A 381 47.45 4.71 -22.15
C ILE A 381 47.85 5.29 -23.52
N GLY A 382 47.35 4.68 -24.62
CA GLY A 382 47.57 5.16 -25.97
C GLY A 382 47.10 6.60 -26.13
N ASN A 383 45.85 6.91 -25.75
CA ASN A 383 45.30 8.27 -25.86
C ASN A 383 46.08 9.32 -25.07
N LEU A 384 46.58 8.96 -23.86
CA LEU A 384 47.42 9.86 -23.05
C LEU A 384 48.78 10.10 -23.69
N LEU A 385 49.42 9.05 -24.24
CA LEU A 385 50.68 9.13 -24.92
C LEU A 385 50.58 9.91 -26.25
N ASP A 386 49.51 9.66 -27.04
CA ASP A 386 49.26 10.41 -28.30
C ASP A 386 49.03 11.89 -28.00
N ASN A 387 48.32 12.20 -26.93
CA ASN A 387 48.16 13.58 -26.50
C ASN A 387 49.44 14.24 -26.08
N ALA A 388 50.27 13.55 -25.28
CA ALA A 388 51.53 14.05 -24.83
C ALA A 388 52.52 14.28 -26.01
N GLU A 389 52.64 13.30 -26.92
CA GLU A 389 53.47 13.44 -28.13
C GLU A 389 53.09 14.63 -29.01
N ARG A 390 51.78 14.82 -29.19
CA ARG A 390 51.26 15.93 -30.02
C ARG A 390 51.61 17.30 -29.45
N HIS A 391 51.58 17.44 -28.12
CA HIS A 391 51.72 18.72 -27.46
C HIS A 391 53.13 18.97 -26.93
N ALA A 392 53.95 17.94 -26.75
CA ALA A 392 55.33 18.06 -26.28
C ALA A 392 56.23 18.85 -27.23
N VAL A 393 57.16 19.59 -26.65
CA VAL A 393 58.24 20.26 -27.39
C VAL A 393 59.41 19.29 -27.59
N SER A 394 59.88 18.66 -26.56
CA SER A 394 61.09 17.84 -26.59
C SER A 394 61.07 16.61 -25.68
N SER A 395 60.15 16.50 -24.71
CA SER A 395 60.16 15.39 -23.75
C SER A 395 58.76 14.89 -23.39
N VAL A 396 58.61 13.56 -23.33
CA VAL A 396 57.45 12.85 -22.83
C VAL A 396 57.93 11.82 -21.80
N ALA A 397 57.32 11.80 -20.66
CA ALA A 397 57.62 10.83 -19.62
C ALA A 397 56.34 10.12 -19.13
N VAL A 398 56.45 8.81 -18.89
CA VAL A 398 55.40 8.01 -18.25
C VAL A 398 55.93 7.32 -17.01
N ALA A 399 55.21 7.45 -15.90
CA ALA A 399 55.57 6.83 -14.65
C ALA A 399 54.40 6.05 -14.07
N VAL A 400 54.69 4.86 -13.51
CA VAL A 400 53.70 4.02 -12.79
C VAL A 400 54.17 3.83 -11.37
N ARG A 401 53.27 4.00 -10.41
CA ARG A 401 53.56 3.76 -8.99
C ARG A 401 52.39 3.14 -8.27
N GLY A 402 52.65 2.20 -7.38
CA GLY A 402 51.68 1.68 -6.45
C GLY A 402 51.46 2.68 -5.31
N ILE A 403 50.19 2.86 -4.93
CA ILE A 403 49.83 3.63 -3.74
C ILE A 403 48.84 2.80 -2.88
N ARG A 404 48.59 3.25 -1.64
CA ARG A 404 47.62 2.57 -0.79
C ARG A 404 46.26 2.51 -1.48
N GLY A 405 45.78 1.29 -1.76
CA GLY A 405 44.44 1.05 -2.39
C GLY A 405 44.43 1.04 -3.91
N GLY A 406 45.57 1.16 -4.62
CA GLY A 406 45.58 1.10 -6.07
C GLY A 406 46.90 1.49 -6.73
N ALA A 407 46.79 1.92 -7.97
CA ALA A 407 47.91 2.35 -8.81
C ALA A 407 47.66 3.74 -9.40
N VAL A 408 48.74 4.46 -9.64
CA VAL A 408 48.75 5.74 -10.35
C VAL A 408 49.65 5.64 -11.55
N LEU A 409 49.12 5.98 -12.72
CA LEU A 409 49.85 6.24 -13.94
C LEU A 409 49.90 7.76 -14.17
N VAL A 410 51.10 8.27 -14.40
CA VAL A 410 51.34 9.69 -14.70
C VAL A 410 51.96 9.81 -16.09
N VAL A 411 51.39 10.61 -16.95
CA VAL A 411 51.98 11.00 -18.23
C VAL A 411 52.25 12.49 -18.19
N THR A 412 53.48 12.89 -18.51
CA THR A 412 53.94 14.26 -18.45
C THR A 412 54.55 14.65 -19.78
N ASP A 413 54.25 15.85 -20.28
CA ASP A 413 54.89 16.50 -21.43
C ASP A 413 55.46 17.85 -21.01
N ASP A 414 56.34 18.41 -21.85
CA ASP A 414 56.93 19.74 -21.72
C ASP A 414 56.30 20.81 -22.65
N GLY A 415 55.06 20.57 -23.04
CA GLY A 415 54.32 21.46 -23.96
C GLY A 415 53.83 22.75 -23.33
N ALA A 416 52.82 23.36 -23.96
CA ALA A 416 52.20 24.60 -23.47
C ALA A 416 51.38 24.37 -22.13
N GLY A 417 51.06 23.11 -21.83
CA GLY A 417 50.23 22.76 -20.68
C GLY A 417 48.73 23.01 -20.90
N VAL A 418 47.93 22.82 -19.86
CA VAL A 418 46.47 23.05 -19.88
C VAL A 418 46.16 24.17 -18.89
N PRO A 419 45.57 25.31 -19.37
CA PRO A 419 45.10 26.38 -18.49
C PRO A 419 44.16 25.88 -17.42
N GLU A 420 44.17 26.45 -16.24
CA GLU A 420 43.37 25.98 -15.08
C GLU A 420 41.86 26.00 -15.39
N ALA A 421 41.39 27.03 -16.07
CA ALA A 421 40.01 27.16 -16.45
C ALA A 421 39.54 26.07 -17.42
N GLU A 422 40.45 25.46 -18.18
CA GLU A 422 40.14 24.47 -19.23
C GLU A 422 40.36 23.00 -18.77
N ARG A 423 40.91 22.78 -17.57
CA ARG A 423 41.27 21.43 -17.09
C ARG A 423 40.12 20.45 -16.99
N GLU A 424 38.93 20.89 -16.73
CA GLU A 424 37.72 20.02 -16.76
C GLU A 424 37.20 19.86 -18.18
N ARG A 425 37.26 20.91 -18.99
CA ARG A 425 36.70 20.94 -20.37
C ARG A 425 37.49 20.08 -21.36
N VAL A 426 38.79 19.89 -21.17
CA VAL A 426 39.62 19.03 -22.04
C VAL A 426 39.15 17.56 -22.05
N PHE A 427 38.40 17.15 -21.10
CA PHE A 427 37.77 15.80 -21.02
C PHE A 427 36.38 15.72 -21.61
N GLU A 428 35.80 16.84 -22.08
CA GLU A 428 34.53 16.83 -22.80
C GLU A 428 34.72 16.28 -24.20
N ARG A 429 33.71 15.64 -24.75
CA ARG A 429 33.74 15.03 -26.07
C ARG A 429 33.81 16.12 -27.13
N PHE A 430 34.66 15.95 -28.16
CA PHE A 430 34.88 16.87 -29.28
C PHE A 430 35.41 18.26 -28.89
N VAL A 431 35.85 18.43 -27.66
CA VAL A 431 36.51 19.68 -27.20
C VAL A 431 37.96 19.71 -27.61
N ARG A 432 38.38 20.87 -28.24
CA ARG A 432 39.75 21.19 -28.60
C ARG A 432 40.02 22.64 -28.18
N LEU A 433 41.15 22.88 -27.53
CA LEU A 433 41.60 24.24 -27.19
C LEU A 433 41.90 25.03 -28.46
N ASP A 434 41.64 26.34 -28.44
CA ASP A 434 41.67 27.18 -29.65
C ASP A 434 43.02 27.20 -30.39
N ASP A 435 44.15 27.07 -29.65
CA ASP A 435 45.51 26.98 -30.23
C ASP A 435 45.74 25.70 -31.06
N ALA A 436 44.93 24.65 -30.83
CA ALA A 436 44.98 23.37 -31.54
C ALA A 436 44.12 23.37 -32.82
N ARG A 437 43.17 24.30 -32.96
CA ARG A 437 42.35 24.45 -34.16
C ARG A 437 43.11 25.00 -35.37
N ALA A 438 44.16 25.76 -35.14
CA ALA A 438 44.98 26.39 -36.21
C ALA A 438 45.96 25.42 -36.90
N ARG A 439 46.14 24.20 -36.37
CA ARG A 439 47.02 23.17 -36.94
C ARG A 439 46.19 21.99 -37.39
N ASP A 440 46.17 21.68 -38.66
CA ASP A 440 45.32 20.64 -39.31
C ASP A 440 45.59 19.20 -38.83
N ASP A 441 46.62 18.96 -38.01
CA ASP A 441 47.03 17.65 -37.50
C ASP A 441 46.31 17.17 -36.22
N GLY A 442 45.21 17.81 -35.85
CA GLY A 442 44.48 17.50 -34.61
C GLY A 442 43.52 16.31 -34.70
N GLY A 443 43.55 15.39 -33.75
CA GLY A 443 42.56 14.32 -33.58
C GLY A 443 41.16 14.86 -33.26
N ALA A 444 40.14 14.01 -33.38
CA ALA A 444 38.69 14.33 -33.23
C ALA A 444 38.26 14.83 -31.83
N GLY A 445 39.18 15.06 -30.87
CA GLY A 445 38.82 15.50 -29.52
C GLY A 445 38.09 14.44 -28.67
N LEU A 446 38.21 13.16 -29.03
CA LEU A 446 37.56 12.05 -28.29
C LEU A 446 38.53 11.32 -27.35
N GLY A 447 39.84 11.35 -27.57
CA GLY A 447 40.83 10.53 -26.84
C GLY A 447 40.82 10.75 -25.35
N LEU A 448 40.84 12.02 -24.86
CA LEU A 448 40.81 12.35 -23.46
C LEU A 448 39.45 12.07 -22.80
N ALA A 449 38.35 12.28 -23.53
CA ALA A 449 37.03 11.93 -23.08
C ALA A 449 36.87 10.42 -22.88
N ILE A 450 37.33 9.62 -23.83
CA ILE A 450 37.39 8.15 -23.72
C ILE A 450 38.21 7.72 -22.51
N ALA A 451 39.39 8.33 -22.37
CA ALA A 451 40.29 8.01 -21.26
C ALA A 451 39.62 8.27 -19.90
N ARG A 452 38.92 9.37 -19.74
CA ARG A 452 38.15 9.70 -18.52
C ARG A 452 36.98 8.75 -18.31
N ASP A 453 36.17 8.48 -19.33
CA ASP A 453 35.01 7.58 -19.24
C ASP A 453 35.45 6.15 -18.85
N VAL A 454 36.52 5.65 -19.46
CA VAL A 454 37.09 4.34 -19.10
C VAL A 454 37.63 4.35 -17.68
N ALA A 455 38.37 5.39 -17.26
CA ALA A 455 38.88 5.51 -15.89
C ALA A 455 37.76 5.44 -14.85
N VAL A 456 36.68 6.22 -15.03
CA VAL A 456 35.54 6.25 -14.12
C VAL A 456 34.83 4.89 -14.06
N ARG A 457 34.67 4.19 -15.18
CA ARG A 457 34.04 2.86 -15.22
C ARG A 457 34.86 1.77 -14.54
N HIS A 458 36.19 1.95 -14.49
CA HIS A 458 37.09 1.08 -13.73
C HIS A 458 37.15 1.47 -12.22
N GLY A 459 36.26 2.40 -11.78
CA GLY A 459 36.27 2.92 -10.38
C GLY A 459 37.45 3.85 -10.07
N GLY A 460 38.13 4.33 -11.14
CA GLY A 460 39.26 5.22 -11.06
C GLY A 460 38.91 6.68 -11.34
N ARG A 461 39.94 7.49 -11.55
CA ARG A 461 39.83 8.92 -11.87
C ARG A 461 40.99 9.35 -12.75
N LEU A 462 40.73 10.19 -13.74
CA LEU A 462 41.73 10.87 -14.59
C LEU A 462 41.63 12.37 -14.33
N THR A 463 42.76 13.00 -14.06
CA THR A 463 42.89 14.44 -13.82
C THR A 463 44.09 15.01 -14.58
N VAL A 464 44.10 16.32 -14.80
CA VAL A 464 45.21 17.05 -15.41
C VAL A 464 45.65 18.21 -14.51
N ALA A 465 46.96 18.42 -14.42
CA ALA A 465 47.56 19.53 -13.71
C ALA A 465 48.73 20.09 -14.54
N GLY A 466 49.29 21.20 -14.14
CA GLY A 466 50.56 21.68 -14.71
C GLY A 466 51.74 20.79 -14.34
N ALA A 467 52.68 20.64 -15.22
CA ALA A 467 53.92 19.84 -15.01
C ALA A 467 55.11 20.68 -14.53
N GLY A 468 54.88 21.74 -13.80
CA GLY A 468 55.85 22.73 -13.37
C GLY A 468 55.65 24.09 -14.05
N GLU A 469 56.71 24.77 -14.51
CA GLU A 469 56.59 26.06 -15.20
C GLU A 469 55.96 25.93 -16.58
N ARG A 470 56.11 24.81 -17.25
CA ARG A 470 55.53 24.48 -18.57
C ARG A 470 55.16 22.99 -18.61
N GLY A 471 54.18 22.65 -19.49
CA GLY A 471 53.78 21.28 -19.73
C GLY A 471 52.48 20.85 -19.02
N ALA A 472 51.92 19.71 -19.44
CA ALA A 472 50.80 19.08 -18.81
C ALA A 472 51.17 17.78 -18.13
N ARG A 473 50.47 17.48 -17.02
CA ARG A 473 50.61 16.24 -16.25
C ARG A 473 49.24 15.60 -16.10
N PHE A 474 49.05 14.51 -16.80
CA PHE A 474 47.84 13.67 -16.68
C PHE A 474 48.07 12.58 -15.63
N GLU A 475 47.19 12.46 -14.69
CA GLU A 475 47.26 11.48 -13.59
C GLU A 475 46.00 10.58 -13.61
N LEU A 476 46.23 9.30 -13.91
CA LEU A 476 45.22 8.25 -13.87
C LEU A 476 45.38 7.44 -12.59
N TRP A 477 44.41 7.50 -11.71
CA TRP A 477 44.30 6.61 -10.55
C TRP A 477 43.37 5.47 -10.84
N LEU A 478 43.75 4.23 -10.54
CA LEU A 478 42.96 3.02 -10.64
C LEU A 478 42.99 2.25 -9.30
N PRO A 479 41.84 1.66 -8.87
CA PRO A 479 41.81 0.83 -7.67
C PRO A 479 42.57 -0.49 -7.88
N GLY A 480 43.24 -0.95 -6.82
CA GLY A 480 43.86 -2.28 -6.78
C GLY A 480 42.81 -3.40 -6.73
N PRO A 481 43.25 -4.65 -6.99
CA PRO A 481 42.37 -5.80 -6.83
C PRO A 481 41.90 -5.93 -5.39
N ARG A 482 40.62 -6.21 -5.19
CA ARG A 482 40.03 -6.51 -3.88
C ARG A 482 40.34 -7.91 -3.43
#